data_f60f6f71b5f3e5cef8c207b84525b545
#
_entry.id   f60f6f71b5f3e5cef8c207b84525b545
#
_cell.length_a   1.000
_cell.length_b   1.000
_cell.length_c   1.000
_cell.angle_alpha   90.00
_cell.angle_beta   90.00
_cell.angle_gamma   90.00
#
_symmetry.space_group_name_H-M   'P 1'
#
loop_
_entity.id
_entity.type
_entity.pdbx_description
1 polymer ?
#
loop_
_entity_poly.entity_id
_entity_poly.type
_entity_poly.pdbx_seq_one_letter_code
_entity_poly.pdbx_strand_id
1 'polypeptide(L)' 'MARGRKAGTAVATIDQQIEKAQEKVIKTRQAYDAAADALQKLLDKRDAKRKDELWDAILKSEKSYEEIFEFIRADAVRQE' A
#
# COMPACT_ATOMS: atom_id res chain seq x y z
N MET A 1 -29.68 -41.11 14.10
CA MET A 1 -29.05 -41.22 13.05
C MET A 1 -28.72 -40.00 12.31
N ALA A 2 -29.37 -39.75 11.25
CA ALA A 2 -29.08 -38.57 10.47
C ALA A 2 -29.19 -37.32 11.31
N ARG A 3 -30.13 -37.33 12.18
CA ARG A 3 -30.32 -36.19 13.04
C ARG A 3 -29.17 -35.95 13.98
N GLY A 4 -28.64 -36.97 14.53
CA GLY A 4 -27.50 -36.84 15.40
C GLY A 4 -26.32 -36.25 14.70
N ARG A 5 -26.12 -36.68 13.48
CA ARG A 5 -25.04 -36.17 12.69
C ARG A 5 -25.22 -34.70 12.39
N LYS A 6 -26.44 -34.36 12.04
CA LYS A 6 -26.75 -33.01 11.79
C LYS A 6 -26.46 -32.12 12.97
N ALA A 7 -26.90 -32.57 14.11
CA ALA A 7 -26.66 -31.82 15.33
C ALA A 7 -25.16 -31.73 15.60
N GLY A 8 -24.46 -32.82 15.37
CA GLY A 8 -23.02 -32.82 15.52
C GLY A 8 -22.34 -31.85 14.62
N THR A 9 -22.82 -31.79 13.39
CA THR A 9 -22.28 -30.83 12.41
C THR A 9 -22.55 -29.43 12.85
N ALA A 10 -23.74 -29.18 13.32
CA ALA A 10 -24.08 -27.85 13.80
C ALA A 10 -23.25 -27.48 15.00
N VAL A 11 -23.05 -28.42 15.85
CA VAL A 11 -22.34 -28.19 17.08
C VAL A 11 -20.86 -28.06 16.87
N ALA A 12 -20.44 -28.58 15.79
CA ALA A 12 -19.08 -28.39 15.45
C ALA A 12 -18.89 -26.97 15.04
N THR A 13 -19.22 -26.24 15.18
CA THR A 13 -19.54 -25.76 16.38
C THR A 13 -18.81 -24.46 16.50
N ILE A 14 -18.94 -23.83 17.53
CA ILE A 14 -18.34 -22.52 17.68
C ILE A 14 -16.82 -22.58 17.55
N ASP A 15 -16.19 -23.59 18.12
CA ASP A 15 -14.75 -23.72 18.04
C ASP A 15 -14.25 -23.87 16.60
N GLN A 16 -14.94 -24.69 15.84
CA GLN A 16 -14.56 -24.87 14.44
C GLN A 16 -14.84 -23.62 13.61
N GLN A 17 -15.90 -22.94 13.94
CA GLN A 17 -16.21 -21.69 13.28
C GLN A 17 -15.16 -20.62 13.56
N ILE A 18 -14.69 -20.61 14.80
CA ILE A 18 -13.63 -19.70 15.19
C ILE A 18 -12.35 -20.00 14.41
N GLU A 19 -12.01 -21.27 14.32
CA GLU A 19 -10.81 -21.69 13.59
C GLU A 19 -10.88 -21.23 12.13
N LYS A 20 -12.03 -21.46 11.50
CA LYS A 20 -12.20 -21.07 10.11
C LYS A 20 -12.14 -19.57 9.95
N ALA A 21 -12.73 -18.85 10.89
CA ALA A 21 -12.70 -17.40 10.85
C ALA A 21 -11.28 -16.89 11.03
N GLN A 22 -10.52 -17.53 11.91
CA GLN A 22 -9.13 -17.15 12.12
C GLN A 22 -8.29 -17.39 10.88
N GLU A 23 -8.50 -18.53 10.21
CA GLU A 23 -7.81 -18.79 8.96
C GLU A 23 -8.12 -17.74 7.92
N LYS A 24 -9.37 -17.35 7.86
CA LYS A 24 -9.80 -16.34 6.91
C LYS A 24 -9.13 -15.00 7.21
N VAL A 25 -9.04 -14.67 8.48
CA VAL A 25 -8.36 -13.43 8.89
C VAL A 25 -6.91 -13.46 8.47
N ILE A 26 -6.24 -14.57 8.68
CA ILE A 26 -4.83 -14.68 8.30
C ILE A 26 -4.66 -14.55 6.81
N LYS A 27 -5.48 -15.24 6.04
CA LYS A 27 -5.40 -15.16 4.58
C LYS A 27 -5.69 -13.76 4.07
N THR A 28 -6.70 -13.14 4.65
CA THR A 28 -7.09 -11.81 4.23
C THR A 28 -5.98 -10.81 4.56
N ARG A 29 -5.35 -11.00 5.72
CA ARG A 29 -4.26 -10.13 6.11
C ARG A 29 -3.07 -10.29 5.19
N GLN A 30 -2.75 -11.52 4.83
CA GLN A 30 -1.66 -11.76 3.88
C GLN A 30 -1.95 -11.14 2.54
N ALA A 31 -3.20 -11.25 2.08
CA ALA A 31 -3.59 -10.62 0.82
C ALA A 31 -3.52 -9.11 0.91
N TYR A 32 -3.92 -8.57 2.03
CA TYR A 32 -3.85 -7.12 2.25
C TYR A 32 -2.39 -6.65 2.25
N ASP A 33 -1.54 -7.37 2.97
CA ASP A 33 -0.13 -6.99 3.03
C ASP A 33 0.52 -7.05 1.65
N ALA A 34 0.19 -8.07 0.87
CA ALA A 34 0.73 -8.20 -0.48
C ALA A 34 0.25 -7.05 -1.37
N ALA A 35 -1.01 -6.69 -1.24
CA ALA A 35 -1.58 -5.60 -2.03
C ALA A 35 -0.97 -4.26 -1.62
N ALA A 36 -0.78 -4.06 -0.31
CA ALA A 36 -0.16 -2.84 0.18
C ALA A 36 1.27 -2.73 -0.31
N ASP A 37 1.99 -3.85 -0.32
CA ASP A 37 3.36 -3.88 -0.80
C ASP A 37 3.43 -3.56 -2.29
N ALA A 38 2.51 -4.12 -3.06
CA ALA A 38 2.45 -3.84 -4.49
C ALA A 38 2.15 -2.36 -4.75
N LEU A 39 1.26 -1.79 -3.95
CA LEU A 39 0.95 -0.37 -4.07
C LEU A 39 2.18 0.47 -3.77
N GLN A 40 2.90 0.12 -2.71
CA GLN A 40 4.09 0.87 -2.33
C GLN A 40 5.13 0.84 -3.46
N LYS A 41 5.30 -0.30 -4.08
CA LYS A 41 6.24 -0.41 -5.19
C LYS A 41 5.85 0.47 -6.37
N LEU A 42 4.55 0.55 -6.64
CA LEU A 42 4.05 1.42 -7.70
C LEU A 42 4.25 2.89 -7.36
N LEU A 43 4.02 3.25 -6.10
CA LEU A 43 4.26 4.62 -5.66
C LEU A 43 5.73 4.98 -5.78
N ASP A 44 6.62 4.05 -5.44
CA ASP A 44 8.05 4.27 -5.56
C ASP A 44 8.46 4.45 -7.03
N LYS A 45 7.87 3.66 -7.91
CA LYS A 45 8.13 3.81 -9.34
C LYS A 45 7.66 5.16 -9.86
N ARG A 46 6.48 5.57 -9.42
CA ARG A 46 5.95 6.87 -9.82
C ARG A 46 6.87 7.99 -9.37
N ASP A 47 7.34 7.90 -8.13
CA ASP A 47 8.20 8.93 -7.59
C ASP A 47 9.55 8.97 -8.30
N ALA A 48 10.09 7.80 -8.61
CA ALA A 48 11.33 7.74 -9.37
C ALA A 48 11.17 8.37 -10.75
N LYS A 49 10.04 8.07 -11.40
CA LYS A 49 9.76 8.66 -12.71
C LYS A 49 9.62 10.16 -12.63
N ARG A 50 8.94 10.64 -11.61
CA ARG A 50 8.77 12.08 -11.41
C ARG A 50 10.10 12.79 -11.17
N LYS A 51 10.98 12.15 -10.40
CA LYS A 51 12.30 12.70 -10.16
C LYS A 51 13.10 12.79 -11.45
N ASP A 52 13.03 11.74 -12.26
CA ASP A 52 13.75 11.73 -13.54
C ASP A 52 13.22 12.80 -14.48
N GLU A 53 11.90 12.93 -14.54
CA GLU A 53 11.28 13.94 -15.39
C GLU A 53 11.66 15.35 -14.95
N LEU A 54 11.66 15.55 -13.64
CA LEU A 54 12.03 16.85 -13.10
C LEU A 54 13.50 17.15 -13.38
N TRP A 55 14.36 16.17 -13.18
CA TRP A 55 15.79 16.35 -13.45
C TRP A 55 16.04 16.65 -14.91
N ASP A 56 15.35 15.93 -15.80
CA ASP A 56 15.45 16.20 -17.23
C ASP A 56 15.04 17.64 -17.55
N ALA A 57 13.96 18.09 -16.94
CA ALA A 57 13.48 19.45 -17.15
C ALA A 57 14.50 20.46 -16.66
N ILE A 58 15.15 20.18 -15.54
CA ILE A 58 16.17 21.05 -14.99
C ILE A 58 17.35 21.15 -15.96
N LEU A 59 17.78 20.01 -16.48
CA LEU A 59 18.92 19.98 -17.40
C LEU A 59 18.62 20.71 -18.70
N LYS A 60 17.38 20.69 -19.13
CA LYS A 60 16.97 21.36 -20.37
C LYS A 60 16.63 22.83 -20.16
N SER A 61 16.50 23.22 -18.91
CA SER A 61 16.17 24.61 -18.58
C SER A 61 17.38 25.51 -18.78
N GLU A 62 17.12 26.79 -19.08
CA GLU A 62 18.18 27.75 -19.19
C GLU A 62 18.66 28.21 -17.83
N LYS A 63 17.89 27.94 -16.80
CA LYS A 63 18.25 28.31 -15.45
C LYS A 63 19.18 27.27 -14.83
N SER A 64 20.03 27.73 -13.94
CA SER A 64 20.94 26.84 -13.28
C SER A 64 20.18 26.02 -12.21
N TYR A 65 20.77 24.93 -11.80
CA TYR A 65 20.22 24.11 -10.75
C TYR A 65 20.01 24.94 -9.47
N GLU A 66 20.99 25.76 -9.13
CA GLU A 66 20.92 26.59 -7.93
C GLU A 66 19.76 27.57 -7.97
N GLU A 67 19.52 28.15 -9.11
CA GLU A 67 18.40 29.09 -9.28
C GLU A 67 17.07 28.40 -9.06
N ILE A 68 16.92 27.23 -9.65
CA ILE A 68 15.68 26.45 -9.53
C ILE A 68 15.50 26.02 -8.08
N PHE A 69 16.56 25.53 -7.48
CA PHE A 69 16.54 25.07 -6.09
C PHE A 69 16.14 26.21 -5.15
N GLU A 70 16.71 27.39 -5.33
CA GLU A 70 16.37 28.51 -4.48
C GLU A 70 14.93 28.96 -4.67
N PHE A 71 14.43 28.89 -5.89
CA PHE A 71 13.04 29.24 -6.15
C PHE A 71 12.09 28.31 -5.38
N ILE A 72 12.34 27.02 -5.44
CA ILE A 72 11.50 26.03 -4.77
C ILE A 72 11.61 26.18 -3.26
N ARG A 73 12.81 26.39 -2.78
CA ARG A 73 13.06 26.53 -1.36
C ARG A 73 12.37 27.76 -0.79
N ALA A 74 12.46 28.86 -1.50
CA ALA A 74 11.81 30.11 -1.08
C ALA A 74 10.30 29.96 -1.02
N ASP A 75 9.73 29.24 -1.98
CA ASP A 75 8.30 29.00 -2.01
C ASP A 75 7.86 28.14 -0.82
N ALA A 76 8.63 27.10 -0.52
CA ALA A 76 8.33 26.22 0.60
C ALA A 76 8.37 26.98 1.92
N VAL A 77 9.36 27.82 2.09
CA VAL A 77 9.48 28.63 3.31
C VAL A 77 8.30 29.58 3.44
N ARG A 78 7.89 30.14 2.31
CA ARG A 78 6.79 31.09 2.32
C ARG A 78 5.48 30.47 2.74
N GLN A 79 5.30 29.19 2.48
CA GLN A 79 4.08 28.49 2.79
C GLN A 79 3.98 28.06 4.28
N GLU A 80 5.05 28.16 4.99
CA GLU A 80 5.04 27.91 6.41
C GLU A 80 4.63 29.14 7.16
#